data_a50bec2b04bcb63571fefd2f58de45a3
#
_entry.id   a50bec2b04bcb63571fefd2f58de45a3
#
_cell.length_a   1.000
_cell.length_b   1.000
_cell.length_c   1.000
_cell.angle_alpha   90.00
_cell.angle_beta   90.00
_cell.angle_gamma   90.00
#
_symmetry.space_group_name_H-M   'P 1'
#
loop_
_entity.id
_entity.type
_entity.pdbx_description
1 polymer ?
#
loop_
_entity_poly.entity_id
_entity_poly.type
_entity_poly.pdbx_seq_one_letter_code
_entity_poly.pdbx_strand_id
1 'polypeptide(L)'
;MKRYFDALVGGFLIALNLAVGPLLHRWRTRWNATRDEIKDRLPGDEIVKTPTWTYTHAITILAPRAAVWPWLVQIGQGRGGFFSYEVLENLAGCDIHNVLELRSELQLLHAGEKVRMHAKGFGPSVSVVDPGRALVLGDAPDGNGSQATWGFYLHQTEDGVTRLIERGRYAVGKGMLAKLGFGPYLIDPVGFVMSRKMLKTIKRLAEAAPWKPRFA
;
A
#
# COMPACT_ATOMS: atom_id res chain seq x y z
N MET A 1 -17.05 -15.26 11.80
CA MET A 1 -16.49 -14.82 13.08
C MET A 1 -15.12 -14.15 12.95
N LYS A 2 -14.10 -14.78 12.36
CA LYS A 2 -12.73 -14.22 12.27
C LYS A 2 -12.67 -12.83 11.60
N ARG A 3 -13.40 -12.58 10.49
CA ARG A 3 -13.42 -11.28 9.79
C ARG A 3 -13.94 -10.14 10.66
N TYR A 4 -15.00 -10.39 11.45
CA TYR A 4 -15.57 -9.36 12.35
C TYR A 4 -14.64 -9.09 13.54
N PHE A 5 -13.99 -10.11 14.08
CA PHE A 5 -12.97 -9.92 15.12
C PHE A 5 -11.80 -9.11 14.59
N ASP A 6 -11.29 -9.42 13.40
CA ASP A 6 -10.24 -8.62 12.73
C ASP A 6 -10.69 -7.15 12.54
N ALA A 7 -11.96 -6.92 12.17
CA ALA A 7 -12.50 -5.57 12.01
C ALA A 7 -12.57 -4.80 13.34
N LEU A 8 -12.99 -5.46 14.43
CA LEU A 8 -12.99 -4.86 15.77
C LEU A 8 -11.57 -4.47 16.20
N VAL A 9 -10.60 -5.36 16.00
CA VAL A 9 -9.19 -5.05 16.27
C VAL A 9 -8.71 -3.89 15.40
N GLY A 10 -9.02 -3.88 14.12
CA GLY A 10 -8.67 -2.79 13.19
C GLY A 10 -9.30 -1.46 13.61
N GLY A 11 -10.60 -1.45 13.90
CA GLY A 11 -11.32 -0.27 14.39
C GLY A 11 -10.75 0.28 15.69
N PHE A 12 -10.43 -0.60 16.65
CA PHE A 12 -9.77 -0.19 17.89
C PHE A 12 -8.39 0.43 17.63
N LEU A 13 -7.58 -0.19 16.76
CA LEU A 13 -6.27 0.34 16.40
C LEU A 13 -6.38 1.70 15.69
N ILE A 14 -7.36 1.89 14.82
CA ILE A 14 -7.63 3.18 14.18
C ILE A 14 -8.01 4.22 15.23
N ALA A 15 -8.96 3.91 16.10
CA ALA A 15 -9.39 4.82 17.17
C ALA A 15 -8.22 5.21 18.09
N LEU A 16 -7.38 4.24 18.49
CA LEU A 16 -6.20 4.49 19.27
C LEU A 16 -5.20 5.40 18.53
N ASN A 17 -4.94 5.12 17.24
CA ASN A 17 -4.02 5.93 16.43
C ASN A 17 -4.55 7.35 16.19
N LEU A 18 -5.87 7.53 16.08
CA LEU A 18 -6.49 8.85 16.02
C LEU A 18 -6.34 9.60 17.36
N ALA A 19 -6.55 8.92 18.48
CA ALA A 19 -6.46 9.52 19.81
C ALA A 19 -5.04 9.99 20.15
N VAL A 20 -4.01 9.19 19.80
CA VAL A 20 -2.59 9.58 20.03
C VAL A 20 -2.03 10.45 18.89
N GLY A 21 -2.79 10.65 17.84
CA GLY A 21 -2.65 11.62 16.76
C GLY A 21 -1.22 12.01 16.37
N PRO A 22 -0.88 13.29 16.49
CA PRO A 22 0.40 13.82 16.02
C PRO A 22 1.64 13.24 16.73
N LEU A 23 1.51 12.74 17.95
CA LEU A 23 2.64 12.22 18.74
C LEU A 23 3.34 11.05 18.05
N LEU A 24 2.59 10.17 17.39
CA LEU A 24 3.13 9.00 16.70
C LEU A 24 3.34 9.23 15.20
N HIS A 25 3.05 10.42 14.66
CA HIS A 25 3.15 10.70 13.23
C HIS A 25 4.52 10.32 12.63
N ARG A 26 5.63 10.75 13.25
CA ARG A 26 6.97 10.43 12.76
C ARG A 26 7.29 8.95 12.77
N TRP A 27 6.77 8.20 13.74
CA TRP A 27 6.94 6.75 13.82
C TRP A 27 6.07 6.04 12.78
N ARG A 28 4.80 6.43 12.65
CA ARG A 28 3.89 5.84 11.66
C ARG A 28 4.42 6.02 10.25
N THR A 29 4.76 7.26 9.86
CA THR A 29 5.22 7.56 8.50
C THR A 29 6.54 6.91 8.12
N ARG A 30 7.25 6.30 9.08
CA ARG A 30 8.55 5.64 8.88
C ARG A 30 8.58 4.22 9.41
N TRP A 31 7.41 3.62 9.55
CA TRP A 31 7.30 2.32 10.19
C TRP A 31 8.21 1.28 9.55
N ASN A 32 9.15 0.77 10.38
CA ASN A 32 10.10 -0.28 10.04
C ASN A 32 11.01 0.03 8.82
N ALA A 33 10.99 1.25 8.31
CA ALA A 33 11.89 1.70 7.25
C ALA A 33 13.23 2.21 7.81
N THR A 34 14.33 1.92 7.12
CA THR A 34 15.65 2.46 7.45
C THR A 34 15.76 3.93 7.03
N ARG A 35 16.82 4.61 7.51
CA ARG A 35 17.09 6.01 7.12
C ARG A 35 17.38 6.13 5.62
N ASP A 36 18.04 5.14 5.05
CA ASP A 36 18.41 5.13 3.64
C ASP A 36 17.17 4.87 2.79
N GLU A 37 16.35 3.86 3.12
CA GLU A 37 15.06 3.62 2.43
C GLU A 37 14.13 4.83 2.43
N ILE A 38 14.17 5.68 3.47
CA ILE A 38 13.38 6.92 3.53
C ILE A 38 13.95 8.00 2.59
N LYS A 39 15.28 8.07 2.43
CA LYS A 39 15.97 9.10 1.65
C LYS A 39 16.16 8.74 0.18
N ASP A 40 16.22 7.44 -0.13
CA ASP A 40 16.46 6.95 -1.47
C ASP A 40 15.40 7.47 -2.43
N ARG A 41 15.87 7.83 -3.62
CA ARG A 41 14.99 8.19 -4.72
C ARG A 41 14.48 6.92 -5.38
N LEU A 42 13.16 6.74 -5.37
CA LEU A 42 12.49 5.58 -5.93
C LEU A 42 11.71 5.96 -7.21
N PRO A 43 11.51 5.00 -8.15
CA PRO A 43 10.69 5.21 -9.33
C PRO A 43 9.32 5.79 -8.97
N GLY A 44 8.86 6.84 -9.70
CA GLY A 44 7.59 7.51 -9.44
C GLY A 44 7.65 8.65 -8.42
N ASP A 45 8.80 8.87 -7.73
CA ASP A 45 8.97 10.01 -6.83
C ASP A 45 8.91 11.36 -7.59
N GLU A 46 9.23 11.34 -8.88
CA GLU A 46 9.17 12.50 -9.77
C GLU A 46 7.74 12.91 -10.13
N ILE A 47 6.76 12.04 -9.96
CA ILE A 47 5.33 12.33 -10.22
C ILE A 47 4.88 13.40 -9.21
N VAL A 48 5.14 13.21 -7.91
CA VAL A 48 4.84 14.20 -6.87
C VAL A 48 6.16 14.83 -6.39
N LYS A 49 6.63 15.86 -7.09
CA LYS A 49 7.94 16.48 -6.83
C LYS A 49 8.05 17.13 -5.46
N THR A 50 7.00 17.82 -5.02
CA THR A 50 6.96 18.56 -3.76
C THR A 50 5.79 18.07 -2.90
N PRO A 51 5.91 16.90 -2.25
CA PRO A 51 4.84 16.39 -1.42
C PRO A 51 4.67 17.24 -0.16
N THR A 52 3.43 17.51 0.21
CA THR A 52 3.08 18.10 1.51
C THR A 52 3.14 17.07 2.62
N TRP A 53 2.98 15.80 2.26
CA TRP A 53 3.04 14.66 3.17
C TRP A 53 3.57 13.42 2.45
N THR A 54 4.37 12.62 3.17
CA THR A 54 4.93 11.37 2.66
C THR A 54 5.09 10.36 3.78
N TYR A 55 4.99 9.09 3.43
CA TYR A 55 5.37 7.99 4.31
C TYR A 55 6.22 6.95 3.56
N THR A 56 7.00 6.21 4.31
CA THR A 56 7.75 5.04 3.83
C THR A 56 7.62 3.94 4.89
N HIS A 57 6.92 2.88 4.54
CA HIS A 57 6.80 1.67 5.37
C HIS A 57 7.64 0.57 4.75
N ALA A 58 8.15 -0.34 5.55
CA ALA A 58 8.89 -1.46 5.01
C ALA A 58 8.70 -2.72 5.84
N ILE A 59 8.82 -3.89 5.19
CA ILE A 59 8.75 -5.18 5.86
C ILE A 59 9.70 -6.17 5.16
N THR A 60 10.36 -7.00 5.97
CA THR A 60 11.19 -8.09 5.48
C THR A 60 10.35 -9.35 5.32
N ILE A 61 10.42 -9.99 4.17
CA ILE A 61 9.66 -11.18 3.77
C ILE A 61 10.67 -12.29 3.49
N LEU A 62 10.57 -13.42 4.18
CA LEU A 62 11.44 -14.59 4.04
C LEU A 62 11.02 -15.42 2.82
N ALA A 63 10.96 -14.76 1.68
CA ALA A 63 10.63 -15.35 0.39
C ALA A 63 11.22 -14.49 -0.73
N PRO A 64 11.52 -15.08 -1.91
CA PRO A 64 12.05 -14.33 -3.05
C PRO A 64 11.00 -13.35 -3.61
N ARG A 65 11.47 -12.30 -4.26
CA ARG A 65 10.58 -11.30 -4.90
C ARG A 65 9.59 -11.92 -5.89
N ALA A 66 9.96 -13.02 -6.52
CA ALA A 66 9.06 -13.76 -7.41
C ALA A 66 7.84 -14.35 -6.70
N ALA A 67 7.92 -14.62 -5.38
CA ALA A 67 6.79 -15.04 -4.57
C ALA A 67 5.98 -13.85 -4.00
N VAL A 68 6.57 -12.66 -3.94
CA VAL A 68 5.91 -11.44 -3.42
C VAL A 68 5.19 -10.69 -4.54
N TRP A 69 5.82 -10.53 -5.69
CA TRP A 69 5.32 -9.75 -6.82
C TRP A 69 3.89 -10.10 -7.25
N PRO A 70 3.51 -11.39 -7.39
CA PRO A 70 2.16 -11.77 -7.80
C PRO A 70 1.05 -11.21 -6.89
N TRP A 71 1.32 -11.01 -5.62
CA TRP A 71 0.37 -10.42 -4.68
C TRP A 71 0.19 -8.91 -4.90
N LEU A 72 1.24 -8.21 -5.30
CA LEU A 72 1.19 -6.78 -5.57
C LEU A 72 0.41 -6.48 -6.85
N VAL A 73 0.61 -7.25 -7.92
CA VAL A 73 -0.07 -6.99 -9.19
C VAL A 73 -1.56 -7.30 -9.16
N GLN A 74 -2.03 -8.13 -8.24
CA GLN A 74 -3.46 -8.43 -8.15
C GLN A 74 -4.24 -7.52 -7.20
N ILE A 75 -3.62 -6.50 -6.58
CA ILE A 75 -4.33 -5.56 -5.71
C ILE A 75 -5.43 -4.79 -6.47
N GLY A 76 -6.48 -4.39 -5.73
CA GLY A 76 -7.55 -3.52 -6.24
C GLY A 76 -8.95 -4.08 -6.01
N GLN A 77 -9.92 -3.15 -6.03
CA GLN A 77 -11.34 -3.45 -6.01
C GLN A 77 -11.75 -4.17 -7.31
N GLY A 78 -12.51 -5.27 -7.19
CA GLY A 78 -12.84 -6.14 -8.32
C GLY A 78 -11.66 -6.98 -8.84
N ARG A 79 -10.53 -6.97 -8.12
CA ARG A 79 -9.35 -7.81 -8.33
C ARG A 79 -9.10 -8.64 -7.05
N GLY A 80 -7.88 -8.66 -6.54
CA GLY A 80 -7.50 -9.40 -5.33
C GLY A 80 -7.80 -8.71 -4.00
N GLY A 81 -8.40 -7.54 -4.02
CA GLY A 81 -8.59 -6.71 -2.82
C GLY A 81 -7.30 -5.99 -2.40
N PHE A 82 -7.23 -5.54 -1.16
CA PHE A 82 -6.04 -4.86 -0.60
C PHE A 82 -5.36 -5.64 0.51
N PHE A 83 -5.81 -6.86 0.78
CA PHE A 83 -5.27 -7.73 1.84
C PHE A 83 -5.30 -7.09 3.23
N SER A 84 -6.17 -6.11 3.43
CA SER A 84 -6.33 -5.32 4.64
C SER A 84 -7.61 -5.69 5.40
N TYR A 85 -8.25 -4.75 6.07
CA TYR A 85 -9.47 -4.96 6.86
C TYR A 85 -10.72 -4.83 5.98
N GLU A 86 -11.07 -5.87 5.25
CA GLU A 86 -12.18 -5.94 4.29
C GLU A 86 -13.49 -5.37 4.83
N VAL A 87 -13.84 -5.69 6.09
CA VAL A 87 -15.07 -5.17 6.70
C VAL A 87 -15.03 -3.66 6.89
N LEU A 88 -13.88 -3.10 7.27
CA LEU A 88 -13.73 -1.65 7.45
C LEU A 88 -13.75 -0.91 6.09
N GLU A 89 -13.11 -1.48 5.08
CA GLU A 89 -13.15 -0.98 3.70
C GLU A 89 -14.59 -0.96 3.17
N ASN A 90 -15.36 -2.02 3.45
CA ASN A 90 -16.74 -2.16 2.98
C ASN A 90 -17.73 -1.30 3.77
N LEU A 91 -17.46 -0.98 5.02
CA LEU A 91 -18.20 0.06 5.76
C LEU A 91 -18.02 1.45 5.12
N ALA A 92 -16.88 1.70 4.45
CA ALA A 92 -16.64 2.90 3.67
C ALA A 92 -17.20 2.82 2.24
N GLY A 93 -17.89 1.73 1.87
CA GLY A 93 -18.52 1.54 0.55
C GLY A 93 -17.55 1.08 -0.55
N CYS A 94 -16.37 0.56 -0.20
CA CYS A 94 -15.34 0.20 -1.18
C CYS A 94 -15.66 -1.08 -1.95
N ASP A 95 -16.50 -1.98 -1.40
CA ASP A 95 -16.83 -3.29 -2.00
C ASP A 95 -15.57 -4.12 -2.31
N ILE A 96 -14.74 -4.27 -1.29
CA ILE A 96 -13.50 -5.05 -1.34
C ILE A 96 -13.75 -6.50 -0.93
N HIS A 97 -13.18 -7.43 -1.70
CA HIS A 97 -13.15 -8.85 -1.41
C HIS A 97 -11.72 -9.36 -1.53
N ASN A 98 -11.11 -9.72 -0.40
CA ASN A 98 -9.72 -10.20 -0.38
C ASN A 98 -9.62 -11.64 -0.88
N VAL A 99 -8.92 -11.83 -2.01
CA VAL A 99 -8.61 -13.13 -2.60
C VAL A 99 -7.25 -13.59 -2.08
N LEU A 100 -7.25 -14.61 -1.22
CA LEU A 100 -6.04 -15.11 -0.53
C LEU A 100 -5.34 -16.24 -1.30
N GLU A 101 -5.56 -16.31 -2.61
CA GLU A 101 -4.93 -17.21 -3.57
C GLU A 101 -4.43 -16.43 -4.78
N LEU A 102 -3.41 -16.94 -5.45
CA LEU A 102 -2.95 -16.33 -6.70
C LEU A 102 -3.85 -16.77 -7.85
N ARG A 103 -4.35 -15.79 -8.61
CA ARG A 103 -5.19 -16.00 -9.78
C ARG A 103 -4.46 -15.57 -11.04
N SER A 104 -4.35 -16.46 -12.01
CA SER A 104 -3.64 -16.21 -13.27
C SER A 104 -4.23 -15.03 -14.05
N GLU A 105 -5.55 -14.87 -14.03
CA GLU A 105 -6.27 -13.78 -14.70
C GLU A 105 -5.98 -12.40 -14.07
N LEU A 106 -5.46 -12.35 -12.87
CA LEU A 106 -5.11 -11.10 -12.17
C LEU A 106 -3.62 -10.74 -12.24
N GLN A 107 -2.80 -11.57 -12.93
CA GLN A 107 -1.34 -11.37 -12.97
C GLN A 107 -0.88 -10.39 -14.04
N LEU A 108 -1.78 -9.96 -14.90
CA LEU A 108 -1.50 -8.93 -15.90
C LEU A 108 -1.94 -7.56 -15.36
N LEU A 109 -1.01 -6.61 -15.38
CA LEU A 109 -1.27 -5.23 -15.03
C LEU A 109 -0.33 -4.36 -15.87
N HIS A 110 -0.88 -3.37 -16.58
CA HIS A 110 -0.13 -2.53 -17.49
C HIS A 110 -0.16 -1.06 -17.06
N ALA A 111 0.85 -0.31 -17.46
CA ALA A 111 0.85 1.13 -17.27
C ALA A 111 -0.37 1.76 -17.97
N GLY A 112 -1.01 2.71 -17.29
CA GLY A 112 -2.26 3.36 -17.73
C GLY A 112 -3.53 2.66 -17.26
N GLU A 113 -3.48 1.39 -16.83
CA GLU A 113 -4.65 0.73 -16.25
C GLU A 113 -5.02 1.33 -14.89
N LYS A 114 -6.32 1.36 -14.59
CA LYS A 114 -6.81 1.88 -13.32
C LYS A 114 -6.93 0.78 -12.27
N VAL A 115 -6.28 0.99 -11.13
CA VAL A 115 -6.46 0.17 -9.94
C VAL A 115 -7.57 0.80 -9.09
N ARG A 116 -8.78 0.25 -9.19
CA ARG A 116 -9.93 0.77 -8.45
C ARG A 116 -9.75 0.55 -6.94
N MET A 117 -10.15 1.53 -6.16
CA MET A 117 -10.15 1.49 -4.70
C MET A 117 -11.57 1.50 -4.11
N HIS A 118 -12.58 1.72 -4.95
CA HIS A 118 -13.96 1.86 -4.52
C HIS A 118 -14.92 1.34 -5.60
N ALA A 119 -16.09 0.83 -5.20
CA ALA A 119 -17.13 0.31 -6.09
C ALA A 119 -17.55 1.29 -7.19
N LYS A 120 -17.52 2.60 -6.92
CA LYS A 120 -17.82 3.67 -7.89
C LYS A 120 -16.72 3.90 -8.94
N GLY A 121 -15.66 3.09 -8.96
CA GLY A 121 -14.61 3.14 -9.98
C GLY A 121 -13.48 4.13 -9.68
N PHE A 122 -13.43 4.78 -8.52
CA PHE A 122 -12.29 5.64 -8.17
C PHE A 122 -11.05 4.79 -7.90
N GLY A 123 -9.91 5.36 -8.22
CA GLY A 123 -8.61 4.78 -7.94
C GLY A 123 -7.55 5.35 -8.85
N PRO A 124 -6.28 5.25 -8.47
CA PRO A 124 -5.17 5.73 -9.28
C PRO A 124 -4.93 4.84 -10.49
N SER A 125 -4.30 5.42 -11.51
CA SER A 125 -3.76 4.67 -12.64
C SER A 125 -2.39 4.10 -12.31
N VAL A 126 -2.02 3.03 -12.97
CA VAL A 126 -0.68 2.45 -12.91
C VAL A 126 0.27 3.35 -13.67
N SER A 127 1.23 3.95 -12.98
CA SER A 127 2.24 4.82 -13.60
C SER A 127 3.52 4.08 -13.95
N VAL A 128 3.93 3.10 -13.12
CA VAL A 128 5.14 2.31 -13.34
C VAL A 128 4.85 0.84 -13.03
N VAL A 129 5.23 -0.03 -13.96
CA VAL A 129 5.32 -1.48 -13.75
C VAL A 129 6.72 -1.92 -14.16
N ASP A 130 7.54 -2.30 -13.19
CA ASP A 130 8.82 -2.99 -13.39
C ASP A 130 8.69 -4.37 -12.73
N PRO A 131 8.45 -5.44 -13.50
CA PRO A 131 8.10 -6.75 -12.97
C PRO A 131 9.12 -7.28 -11.97
N GLY A 132 8.62 -7.62 -10.79
CA GLY A 132 9.45 -8.11 -9.69
C GLY A 132 10.29 -7.03 -8.99
N ARG A 133 10.16 -5.75 -9.34
CA ARG A 133 10.95 -4.65 -8.76
C ARG A 133 10.09 -3.50 -8.24
N ALA A 134 9.18 -2.97 -9.07
CA ALA A 134 8.40 -1.80 -8.69
C ALA A 134 7.00 -1.80 -9.31
N LEU A 135 6.02 -1.42 -8.51
CA LEU A 135 4.67 -1.07 -8.95
C LEU A 135 4.34 0.30 -8.35
N VAL A 136 4.06 1.29 -9.20
CA VAL A 136 3.69 2.63 -8.76
C VAL A 136 2.33 3.00 -9.34
N LEU A 137 1.44 3.38 -8.46
CA LEU A 137 0.12 3.90 -8.76
C LEU A 137 0.13 5.41 -8.53
N GLY A 138 -0.45 6.16 -9.47
CA GLY A 138 -0.52 7.62 -9.34
C GLY A 138 -1.05 8.24 -10.63
N ASP A 139 -1.64 9.42 -10.49
CA ASP A 139 -2.22 10.17 -11.61
C ASP A 139 -1.58 11.56 -11.73
N ALA A 140 -1.84 12.22 -12.84
CA ALA A 140 -1.62 13.65 -12.98
C ALA A 140 -2.41 14.43 -11.91
N PRO A 141 -2.03 15.69 -11.61
CA PRO A 141 -2.78 16.51 -10.65
C PRO A 141 -4.25 16.63 -11.05
N ASP A 142 -5.15 16.53 -10.07
CA ASP A 142 -6.57 16.79 -10.28
C ASP A 142 -6.86 18.28 -10.52
N GLY A 143 -8.12 18.62 -10.81
CA GLY A 143 -8.54 20.01 -11.07
C GLY A 143 -8.30 20.96 -9.90
N ASN A 144 -8.06 20.46 -8.67
CA ASN A 144 -7.71 21.24 -7.48
C ASN A 144 -6.19 21.27 -7.21
N GLY A 145 -5.38 20.64 -8.07
CA GLY A 145 -3.94 20.51 -7.93
C GLY A 145 -3.50 19.48 -6.89
N SER A 146 -4.42 18.60 -6.43
CA SER A 146 -4.05 17.47 -5.59
C SER A 146 -3.45 16.36 -6.43
N GLN A 147 -2.41 15.74 -5.92
CA GLN A 147 -1.72 14.65 -6.58
C GLN A 147 -1.22 13.64 -5.55
N ALA A 148 -1.24 12.36 -5.90
CA ALA A 148 -0.75 11.32 -5.02
C ALA A 148 -0.05 10.21 -5.82
N THR A 149 0.93 9.57 -5.16
CA THR A 149 1.49 8.31 -5.62
C THR A 149 1.45 7.28 -4.49
N TRP A 150 1.32 6.03 -4.87
CA TRP A 150 1.40 4.87 -3.98
C TRP A 150 2.27 3.82 -4.64
N GLY A 151 3.47 3.66 -4.14
CA GLY A 151 4.51 2.80 -4.72
C GLY A 151 4.85 1.61 -3.84
N PHE A 152 5.13 0.49 -4.49
CA PHE A 152 5.64 -0.74 -3.90
C PHE A 152 6.95 -1.12 -4.57
N TYR A 153 8.00 -1.38 -3.77
CA TYR A 153 9.34 -1.65 -4.27
C TYR A 153 9.90 -2.91 -3.61
N LEU A 154 10.49 -3.78 -4.42
CA LEU A 154 11.04 -5.05 -3.98
C LEU A 154 12.55 -5.06 -4.15
N HIS A 155 13.26 -5.11 -3.06
CA HIS A 155 14.70 -5.33 -3.02
C HIS A 155 14.96 -6.75 -2.51
N GLN A 156 15.69 -7.55 -3.27
CA GLN A 156 16.04 -8.91 -2.87
C GLN A 156 17.50 -8.96 -2.46
N THR A 157 17.77 -9.55 -1.30
CA THR A 157 19.11 -9.88 -0.83
C THR A 157 19.64 -11.13 -1.52
N GLU A 158 20.96 -11.37 -1.41
CA GLU A 158 21.60 -12.57 -1.97
C GLU A 158 21.02 -13.86 -1.39
N ASP A 159 20.58 -13.85 -0.12
CA ASP A 159 19.95 -15.00 0.56
C ASP A 159 18.52 -15.27 0.11
N GLY A 160 18.02 -14.55 -0.90
CA GLY A 160 16.66 -14.73 -1.42
C GLY A 160 15.57 -14.12 -0.56
N VAL A 161 15.92 -13.33 0.45
CA VAL A 161 14.98 -12.56 1.28
C VAL A 161 14.56 -11.29 0.55
N THR A 162 13.29 -10.95 0.60
CA THR A 162 12.76 -9.74 -0.03
C THR A 162 12.47 -8.65 1.00
N ARG A 163 12.96 -7.46 0.73
CA ARG A 163 12.55 -6.24 1.40
C ARG A 163 11.46 -5.58 0.58
N LEU A 164 10.23 -5.53 1.10
CA LEU A 164 9.11 -4.81 0.50
C LEU A 164 9.01 -3.44 1.15
N ILE A 165 9.14 -2.40 0.33
CA ILE A 165 8.97 -1.00 0.70
C ILE A 165 7.67 -0.50 0.10
N GLU A 166 6.84 0.14 0.90
CA GLU A 166 5.64 0.88 0.49
C GLU A 166 5.88 2.36 0.74
N ARG A 167 5.67 3.19 -0.29
CA ARG A 167 5.81 4.65 -0.19
C ARG A 167 4.57 5.35 -0.73
N GLY A 168 4.05 6.29 0.05
CA GLY A 168 3.03 7.23 -0.39
C GLY A 168 3.57 8.65 -0.40
N ARG A 169 3.26 9.41 -1.45
CA ARG A 169 3.59 10.83 -1.58
C ARG A 169 2.33 11.59 -1.98
N TYR A 170 2.04 12.66 -1.27
CA TYR A 170 0.80 13.42 -1.45
C TYR A 170 1.11 14.92 -1.54
N ALA A 171 0.71 15.55 -2.64
CA ALA A 171 0.58 16.99 -2.75
C ALA A 171 -0.90 17.32 -2.56
N VAL A 172 -1.23 17.96 -1.45
CA VAL A 172 -2.62 18.32 -1.12
C VAL A 172 -2.94 19.69 -1.72
N GLY A 173 -4.03 19.76 -2.49
CA GLY A 173 -4.48 21.00 -3.12
C GLY A 173 -4.88 22.09 -2.11
N LYS A 174 -5.32 23.23 -2.64
CA LYS A 174 -5.71 24.42 -1.86
C LYS A 174 -7.03 24.15 -1.13
N GLY A 175 -7.01 24.11 0.20
CA GLY A 175 -8.21 23.98 1.02
C GLY A 175 -7.89 23.51 2.44
N MET A 176 -8.54 24.08 3.44
CA MET A 176 -8.34 23.73 4.84
C MET A 176 -8.85 22.30 5.14
N LEU A 177 -10.01 21.91 4.59
CA LEU A 177 -10.57 20.57 4.75
C LEU A 177 -9.69 19.49 4.11
N ALA A 178 -9.09 19.77 2.94
CA ALA A 178 -8.15 18.87 2.32
C ALA A 178 -6.91 18.66 3.19
N LYS A 179 -6.35 19.74 3.76
CA LYS A 179 -5.19 19.68 4.66
C LYS A 179 -5.47 18.95 5.98
N LEU A 180 -6.69 19.06 6.52
CA LEU A 180 -7.10 18.34 7.73
C LEU A 180 -7.38 16.86 7.45
N GLY A 181 -7.98 16.53 6.31
CA GLY A 181 -8.29 15.15 5.92
C GLY A 181 -7.03 14.38 5.48
N PHE A 182 -6.19 14.99 4.65
CA PHE A 182 -4.95 14.41 4.16
C PHE A 182 -3.77 14.82 5.05
N GLY A 183 -3.23 13.88 5.82
CA GLY A 183 -2.08 14.13 6.67
C GLY A 183 -2.19 13.47 8.05
N PRO A 184 -1.55 14.07 9.07
CA PRO A 184 -1.32 13.41 10.36
C PRO A 184 -2.59 13.16 11.19
N TYR A 185 -3.71 13.82 10.86
CA TYR A 185 -4.90 13.78 11.71
C TYR A 185 -5.89 12.67 11.35
N LEU A 186 -6.09 12.36 10.08
CA LEU A 186 -7.07 11.36 9.64
C LEU A 186 -6.46 10.29 8.73
N ILE A 187 -5.94 10.68 7.56
CA ILE A 187 -5.48 9.71 6.56
C ILE A 187 -4.24 8.95 7.04
N ASP A 188 -3.28 9.62 7.68
CA ASP A 188 -2.08 8.94 8.20
C ASP A 188 -2.44 7.87 9.25
N PRO A 189 -3.22 8.14 10.34
CA PRO A 189 -3.59 7.11 11.30
C PRO A 189 -4.37 5.94 10.70
N VAL A 190 -5.37 6.22 9.87
CA VAL A 190 -6.19 5.19 9.22
C VAL A 190 -5.36 4.41 8.21
N GLY A 191 -4.68 5.11 7.30
CA GLY A 191 -3.85 4.51 6.26
C GLY A 191 -2.75 3.64 6.84
N PHE A 192 -2.08 4.08 7.91
CA PHE A 192 -1.06 3.28 8.61
C PHE A 192 -1.59 1.93 9.10
N VAL A 193 -2.76 1.91 9.75
CA VAL A 193 -3.36 0.66 10.26
C VAL A 193 -3.71 -0.27 9.10
N MET A 194 -4.27 0.26 8.01
CA MET A 194 -4.63 -0.48 6.82
C MET A 194 -3.38 -1.03 6.09
N SER A 195 -2.41 -0.17 5.79
CA SER A 195 -1.12 -0.53 5.17
C SER A 195 -0.38 -1.59 5.95
N ARG A 196 -0.28 -1.41 7.27
CA ARG A 196 0.40 -2.38 8.13
C ARG A 196 -0.27 -3.76 8.09
N LYS A 197 -1.61 -3.83 8.03
CA LYS A 197 -2.35 -5.09 7.86
C LYS A 197 -2.08 -5.69 6.49
N MET A 198 -2.14 -4.90 5.41
CA MET A 198 -1.83 -5.30 4.05
C MET A 198 -0.43 -5.91 3.94
N LEU A 199 0.60 -5.18 4.35
CA LEU A 199 1.99 -5.63 4.27
C LEU A 199 2.22 -6.93 5.05
N LYS A 200 1.63 -7.07 6.25
CA LYS A 200 1.71 -8.31 7.03
C LYS A 200 0.94 -9.47 6.40
N THR A 201 -0.16 -9.20 5.72
CA THR A 201 -0.92 -10.24 5.02
C THR A 201 -0.15 -10.71 3.79
N ILE A 202 0.40 -9.80 2.98
CA ILE A 202 1.25 -10.13 1.82
C ILE A 202 2.46 -10.95 2.29
N LYS A 203 3.15 -10.52 3.37
CA LYS A 203 4.25 -11.29 3.96
C LYS A 203 3.84 -12.72 4.26
N ARG A 204 2.77 -12.91 5.01
CA ARG A 204 2.27 -14.24 5.39
C ARG A 204 1.91 -15.09 4.17
N LEU A 205 1.30 -14.50 3.15
CA LEU A 205 0.89 -15.21 1.93
C LEU A 205 2.10 -15.60 1.08
N ALA A 206 3.07 -14.72 0.92
CA ALA A 206 4.29 -14.99 0.17
C ALA A 206 5.19 -16.03 0.85
N GLU A 207 5.26 -16.03 2.18
CA GLU A 207 6.03 -16.99 2.96
C GLU A 207 5.36 -18.36 3.09
N ALA A 208 4.02 -18.45 2.94
CA ALA A 208 3.27 -19.71 3.00
C ALA A 208 3.39 -20.53 1.70
N ALA A 209 3.72 -19.92 0.59
CA ALA A 209 3.96 -20.61 -0.66
C ALA A 209 5.28 -21.41 -0.54
N PRO A 210 5.28 -22.74 -0.81
CA PRO A 210 6.52 -23.51 -0.82
C PRO A 210 7.38 -22.98 -1.96
N TRP A 211 8.34 -22.13 -1.63
CA TRP A 211 9.31 -21.65 -2.60
C TRP A 211 10.22 -22.81 -2.98
N LYS A 212 10.09 -23.27 -4.21
CA LYS A 212 11.09 -24.15 -4.82
C LYS A 212 12.04 -23.26 -5.60
N PRO A 213 13.34 -23.18 -5.25
CA PRO A 213 14.31 -22.51 -6.10
C PRO A 213 14.21 -23.10 -7.51
N ARG A 214 14.13 -22.24 -8.53
CA ARG A 214 14.08 -22.67 -9.94
C ARG A 214 15.36 -23.30 -10.45
N PHE A 215 16.37 -23.43 -9.57
CA PHE A 215 17.68 -24.02 -9.88
C PHE A 215 18.02 -25.01 -8.76
N ALA A 216 17.67 -26.23 -8.97
CA ALA A 216 18.32 -27.41 -8.43
C ALA A 216 18.77 -28.24 -9.63
#